data_75901c11f134c8f4e5b1341c1cf21fc0
#
_entry.id   75901c11f134c8f4e5b1341c1cf21fc0
#
_cell.length_a   1.000
_cell.length_b   1.000
_cell.length_c   1.000
_cell.angle_alpha   90.00
_cell.angle_beta   90.00
_cell.angle_gamma   90.00
#
_symmetry.space_group_name_H-M   'P 1'
#
loop_
_entity.id
_entity.type
_entity.pdbx_description
1 polymer ?
#
loop_
_entity_poly.entity_id
_entity_poly.type
_entity_poly.pdbx_seq_one_letter_code
_entity_poly.pdbx_strand_id
1 'polypeptide(L)'
;MTAASIDPSGRAAASPVVGSAGRPDRRPAARSVPSHRAVPGWALASAGLSPVVLVGAGLVADALQPGSYSPVRQTMSALAGHAATHRWVMSGAMCLVATCYLLTALGLAGLPTSARVVLAVAGVSGIGIAASPEPSHGSTPQHLVWTAVGAVAIAAWPAFVARRTPPRPRPLVLSIHGSATMTAIFVALLAWVLTETHHGRVLGLAERMTTAVQMSWPFVVALALRATSRNGSASPGQLTSSETSSPR
;
A
#
# COMPACT_ATOMS: atom_id res chain seq x y z
N MET A 1 12.80 61.28 -52.02
CA MET A 1 11.98 62.38 -52.44
C MET A 1 10.71 61.85 -53.12
N THR A 2 9.62 61.85 -52.42
CA THR A 2 8.28 61.66 -53.03
C THR A 2 7.28 62.32 -52.09
N ALA A 3 6.50 63.25 -52.67
CA ALA A 3 5.72 64.26 -52.00
C ALA A 3 4.45 63.71 -51.34
N ALA A 4 4.13 64.26 -50.18
CA ALA A 4 2.85 64.11 -49.51
C ALA A 4 1.78 64.93 -50.22
N SER A 5 0.67 64.33 -50.62
CA SER A 5 -0.55 65.04 -51.11
C SER A 5 -1.45 65.21 -49.89
N ILE A 6 -1.80 66.48 -49.60
CA ILE A 6 -2.75 66.91 -48.58
C ILE A 6 -4.08 67.13 -49.27
N ASP A 7 -5.15 66.42 -48.83
CA ASP A 7 -6.53 66.66 -49.23
C ASP A 7 -7.19 67.67 -48.28
N PRO A 8 -7.75 68.78 -48.81
CA PRO A 8 -8.29 69.83 -47.97
C PRO A 8 -9.83 69.75 -47.86
N SER A 9 -10.39 68.63 -47.42
CA SER A 9 -11.83 68.58 -47.11
C SER A 9 -12.08 68.07 -45.70
N GLY A 10 -12.01 68.99 -44.73
CA GLY A 10 -12.37 68.75 -43.35
C GLY A 10 -13.84 68.35 -43.18
N ARG A 11 -14.06 67.03 -43.05
CA ARG A 11 -15.29 66.53 -42.48
C ARG A 11 -14.90 65.49 -41.43
N ALA A 12 -15.14 65.82 -40.16
CA ALA A 12 -15.05 64.88 -39.05
C ALA A 12 -16.14 63.82 -39.22
N ALA A 13 -15.73 62.61 -39.57
CA ALA A 13 -16.58 61.44 -39.53
C ALA A 13 -16.61 60.91 -38.14
N ALA A 14 -17.76 60.95 -37.47
CA ALA A 14 -18.02 60.33 -36.21
C ALA A 14 -17.84 58.81 -36.35
N SER A 15 -16.89 58.25 -35.65
CA SER A 15 -16.70 56.76 -35.51
C SER A 15 -17.86 56.18 -34.71
N PRO A 16 -18.51 55.11 -35.18
CA PRO A 16 -19.50 54.43 -34.39
C PRO A 16 -18.77 53.68 -33.19
N VAL A 17 -19.24 53.98 -31.98
CA VAL A 17 -18.88 53.21 -30.75
C VAL A 17 -19.35 51.79 -30.98
N VAL A 18 -18.43 50.91 -31.34
CA VAL A 18 -18.64 49.45 -31.34
C VAL A 18 -18.78 49.03 -29.88
N GLY A 19 -20.02 48.71 -29.47
CA GLY A 19 -20.31 48.15 -28.19
C GLY A 19 -19.46 46.91 -27.97
N SER A 20 -18.62 46.93 -26.94
CA SER A 20 -17.85 45.75 -26.48
C SER A 20 -18.84 44.70 -26.00
N ALA A 21 -19.23 43.77 -26.89
CA ALA A 21 -19.93 42.55 -26.49
C ALA A 21 -19.07 41.84 -25.46
N GLY A 22 -19.57 41.80 -24.22
CA GLY A 22 -18.89 41.14 -23.09
C GLY A 22 -18.49 39.73 -23.49
N ARG A 23 -17.20 39.50 -23.59
CA ARG A 23 -16.64 38.16 -23.69
C ARG A 23 -17.16 37.39 -22.48
N PRO A 24 -17.88 36.24 -22.64
CA PRO A 24 -18.23 35.39 -21.51
C PRO A 24 -16.94 34.97 -20.85
N ASP A 25 -16.78 35.38 -19.60
CA ASP A 25 -15.67 35.02 -18.74
C ASP A 25 -15.63 33.47 -18.63
N ARG A 26 -14.85 32.89 -19.52
CA ARG A 26 -14.54 31.43 -19.44
C ARG A 26 -13.67 31.23 -18.24
N ARG A 27 -14.30 31.20 -17.05
CA ARG A 27 -13.65 30.61 -15.85
C ARG A 27 -13.11 29.26 -16.28
N PRO A 28 -11.77 29.05 -16.20
CA PRO A 28 -11.20 27.74 -16.48
C PRO A 28 -11.93 26.73 -15.59
N ALA A 29 -12.56 25.75 -16.24
CA ALA A 29 -13.25 24.68 -15.53
C ALA A 29 -12.29 24.17 -14.43
N ALA A 30 -12.68 24.34 -13.19
CA ALA A 30 -11.89 23.89 -12.04
C ALA A 30 -11.55 22.43 -12.33
N ARG A 31 -10.25 22.16 -12.59
CA ARG A 31 -9.76 20.79 -12.73
C ARG A 31 -10.21 20.07 -11.49
N SER A 32 -11.18 19.17 -11.63
CA SER A 32 -11.62 18.29 -10.56
C SER A 32 -10.40 17.58 -10.03
N VAL A 33 -9.96 18.01 -8.85
CA VAL A 33 -8.89 17.33 -8.13
C VAL A 33 -9.36 15.88 -7.97
N PRO A 34 -8.62 14.89 -8.47
CA PRO A 34 -9.05 13.51 -8.38
C PRO A 34 -9.34 13.21 -6.91
N SER A 35 -10.61 12.92 -6.60
CA SER A 35 -11.05 12.55 -5.27
C SER A 35 -10.17 11.38 -4.81
N HIS A 36 -9.42 11.57 -3.73
CA HIS A 36 -8.63 10.50 -3.13
C HIS A 36 -9.57 9.34 -2.85
N ARG A 37 -9.46 8.26 -3.63
CA ARG A 37 -10.30 7.07 -3.45
C ARG A 37 -10.05 6.55 -2.04
N ALA A 38 -11.07 6.62 -1.20
CA ALA A 38 -11.03 6.09 0.15
C ALA A 38 -10.74 4.60 0.11
N VAL A 39 -9.93 4.10 1.04
CA VAL A 39 -9.70 2.65 1.19
C VAL A 39 -11.01 1.97 1.57
N PRO A 40 -11.52 1.03 0.76
CA PRO A 40 -12.76 0.34 1.07
C PRO A 40 -12.63 -0.53 2.33
N GLY A 41 -13.74 -0.72 3.05
CA GLY A 41 -13.76 -1.48 4.30
C GLY A 41 -13.23 -2.91 4.17
N TRP A 42 -13.56 -3.59 3.06
CA TRP A 42 -13.08 -4.94 2.78
C TRP A 42 -11.55 -5.01 2.61
N ALA A 43 -10.93 -3.99 2.00
CA ALA A 43 -9.47 -3.93 1.87
C ALA A 43 -8.76 -3.70 3.21
N LEU A 44 -9.38 -2.90 4.08
CA LEU A 44 -8.88 -2.72 5.45
C LEU A 44 -9.03 -4.01 6.25
N ALA A 45 -10.17 -4.70 6.13
CA ALA A 45 -10.40 -5.97 6.79
C ALA A 45 -9.41 -7.05 6.32
N SER A 46 -9.19 -7.18 4.99
CA SER A 46 -8.22 -8.15 4.46
C SER A 46 -6.78 -7.85 4.94
N ALA A 47 -6.38 -6.57 4.95
CA ALA A 47 -5.06 -6.19 5.46
C ALA A 47 -4.87 -6.54 6.95
N GLY A 48 -5.89 -6.30 7.78
CA GLY A 48 -5.86 -6.62 9.21
C GLY A 48 -6.00 -8.12 9.51
N LEU A 49 -6.71 -8.85 8.67
CA LEU A 49 -6.92 -10.29 8.85
C LEU A 49 -5.63 -11.09 8.59
N SER A 50 -4.77 -10.65 7.67
CA SER A 50 -3.55 -11.37 7.31
C SER A 50 -2.66 -11.74 8.50
N PRO A 51 -2.21 -10.80 9.35
CA PRO A 51 -1.36 -11.15 10.49
C PRO A 51 -2.11 -11.99 11.53
N VAL A 52 -3.40 -11.76 11.73
CA VAL A 52 -4.21 -12.52 12.70
C VAL A 52 -4.34 -13.97 12.28
N VAL A 53 -4.64 -14.22 10.99
CA VAL A 53 -4.76 -15.59 10.46
C VAL A 53 -3.43 -16.32 10.53
N LEU A 54 -2.33 -15.68 10.13
CA LEU A 54 -1.05 -16.36 10.11
C LEU A 54 -0.55 -16.69 11.51
N VAL A 55 -0.60 -15.73 12.43
CA VAL A 55 -0.19 -15.95 13.82
C VAL A 55 -1.10 -16.96 14.50
N GLY A 56 -2.42 -16.82 14.36
CA GLY A 56 -3.39 -17.75 14.95
C GLY A 56 -3.24 -19.17 14.42
N ALA A 57 -3.11 -19.35 13.11
CA ALA A 57 -2.89 -20.64 12.51
C ALA A 57 -1.52 -21.24 12.90
N GLY A 58 -0.49 -20.39 13.00
CA GLY A 58 0.82 -20.83 13.49
C GLY A 58 0.75 -21.40 14.90
N LEU A 59 0.09 -20.69 15.82
CA LEU A 59 -0.10 -21.15 17.20
C LEU A 59 -0.90 -22.46 17.27
N VAL A 60 -1.99 -22.56 16.48
CA VAL A 60 -2.79 -23.79 16.41
C VAL A 60 -1.98 -24.93 15.82
N ALA A 61 -1.28 -24.69 14.70
CA ALA A 61 -0.46 -25.72 14.06
C ALA A 61 0.69 -26.16 14.96
N ASP A 62 1.35 -25.24 15.69
CA ASP A 62 2.39 -25.56 16.69
C ASP A 62 1.85 -26.49 17.78
N ALA A 63 0.66 -26.17 18.32
CA ALA A 63 0.03 -26.95 19.39
C ALA A 63 -0.39 -28.39 18.96
N LEU A 64 -0.58 -28.57 17.64
CA LEU A 64 -0.94 -29.87 17.06
C LEU A 64 0.26 -30.76 16.72
N GLN A 65 1.51 -30.23 16.85
CA GLN A 65 2.71 -31.00 16.56
C GLN A 65 3.11 -31.90 17.75
N PRO A 66 3.80 -33.03 17.50
CA PRO A 66 4.41 -33.85 18.56
C PRO A 66 5.49 -33.05 19.31
N GLY A 67 5.81 -33.43 20.53
CA GLY A 67 6.74 -32.74 21.43
C GLY A 67 8.17 -32.55 20.92
N SER A 68 8.53 -33.17 19.79
CA SER A 68 9.82 -32.98 19.11
C SER A 68 9.87 -31.72 18.26
N TYR A 69 8.72 -31.10 17.95
CA TYR A 69 8.66 -29.84 17.21
C TYR A 69 9.04 -28.64 18.11
N SER A 70 9.87 -27.76 17.59
CA SER A 70 10.30 -26.53 18.28
C SER A 70 9.99 -25.30 17.49
N PRO A 71 9.02 -24.46 17.89
CA PRO A 71 8.68 -23.22 17.18
C PRO A 71 9.82 -22.20 17.16
N VAL A 72 10.81 -22.33 18.04
CA VAL A 72 12.01 -21.47 18.06
C VAL A 72 12.98 -21.85 16.95
N ARG A 73 13.13 -23.14 16.68
CA ARG A 73 14.14 -23.63 15.73
C ARG A 73 13.56 -23.94 14.35
N GLN A 74 12.33 -24.42 14.29
CA GLN A 74 11.69 -24.90 13.06
C GLN A 74 10.79 -23.82 12.46
N THR A 75 10.81 -23.75 11.14
CA THR A 75 10.08 -22.76 10.34
C THR A 75 8.56 -22.95 10.40
N MET A 76 7.82 -21.90 10.06
CA MET A 76 6.37 -22.01 9.83
C MET A 76 6.08 -22.82 8.57
N SER A 77 6.96 -22.80 7.57
CA SER A 77 6.85 -23.64 6.37
C SER A 77 6.87 -25.13 6.70
N ALA A 78 7.65 -25.55 7.72
CA ALA A 78 7.66 -26.93 8.19
C ALA A 78 6.28 -27.40 8.67
N LEU A 79 5.45 -26.50 9.23
CA LEU A 79 4.07 -26.80 9.65
C LEU A 79 3.10 -27.04 8.49
N ALA A 80 3.45 -26.59 7.27
CA ALA A 80 2.73 -26.87 6.04
C ALA A 80 3.34 -28.05 5.26
N GLY A 81 4.49 -28.55 5.70
CA GLY A 81 5.24 -29.63 5.06
C GLY A 81 4.61 -31.00 5.22
N HIS A 82 5.13 -31.99 4.47
CA HIS A 82 4.60 -33.37 4.45
C HIS A 82 4.79 -34.11 5.78
N ALA A 83 5.77 -33.71 6.59
CA ALA A 83 6.03 -34.32 7.91
C ALA A 83 5.13 -33.75 9.02
N ALA A 84 4.43 -32.64 8.79
CA ALA A 84 3.63 -31.99 9.81
C ALA A 84 2.30 -32.71 10.06
N THR A 85 1.93 -32.81 11.31
CA THR A 85 0.60 -33.26 11.75
C THR A 85 -0.40 -32.13 11.42
N HIS A 86 -1.52 -32.49 10.78
CA HIS A 86 -2.55 -31.52 10.38
C HIS A 86 -2.03 -30.34 9.54
N ARG A 87 -1.07 -30.60 8.66
CA ARG A 87 -0.44 -29.60 7.76
C ARG A 87 -1.42 -28.65 7.06
N TRP A 88 -2.64 -29.09 6.84
CA TRP A 88 -3.69 -28.31 6.16
C TRP A 88 -4.10 -27.05 6.92
N VAL A 89 -3.91 -26.99 8.23
CA VAL A 89 -4.14 -25.79 9.04
C VAL A 89 -3.23 -24.66 8.53
N MET A 90 -1.94 -24.93 8.41
CA MET A 90 -0.97 -23.93 7.97
C MET A 90 -1.06 -23.66 6.47
N SER A 91 -1.22 -24.69 5.64
CA SER A 91 -1.39 -24.52 4.17
C SER A 91 -2.64 -23.69 3.84
N GLY A 92 -3.76 -23.96 4.51
CA GLY A 92 -4.99 -23.20 4.35
C GLY A 92 -4.85 -21.75 4.81
N ALA A 93 -4.15 -21.52 5.92
CA ALA A 93 -3.85 -20.18 6.40
C ALA A 93 -2.97 -19.40 5.41
N MET A 94 -1.94 -20.02 4.84
CA MET A 94 -1.09 -19.40 3.81
C MET A 94 -1.90 -19.00 2.57
N CYS A 95 -2.80 -19.85 2.08
CA CYS A 95 -3.70 -19.52 0.99
C CYS A 95 -4.63 -18.34 1.32
N LEU A 96 -5.18 -18.32 2.54
CA LEU A 96 -6.06 -17.25 3.00
C LEU A 96 -5.29 -15.91 3.12
N VAL A 97 -4.10 -15.92 3.70
CA VAL A 97 -3.22 -14.74 3.80
C VAL A 97 -2.83 -14.24 2.40
N ALA A 98 -2.47 -15.14 1.50
CA ALA A 98 -2.17 -14.79 0.11
C ALA A 98 -3.36 -14.11 -0.58
N THR A 99 -4.57 -14.65 -0.40
CA THR A 99 -5.82 -14.04 -0.89
C THR A 99 -6.04 -12.65 -0.26
N CYS A 100 -5.81 -12.51 1.04
CA CYS A 100 -5.89 -11.22 1.72
C CYS A 100 -4.92 -10.20 1.13
N TYR A 101 -3.71 -10.58 0.77
CA TYR A 101 -2.74 -9.70 0.12
C TYR A 101 -3.20 -9.25 -1.27
N LEU A 102 -3.74 -10.15 -2.08
CA LEU A 102 -4.30 -9.81 -3.38
C LEU A 102 -5.47 -8.83 -3.26
N LEU A 103 -6.39 -9.09 -2.35
CA LEU A 103 -7.50 -8.20 -2.06
C LEU A 103 -7.00 -6.83 -1.57
N THR A 104 -6.06 -6.82 -0.63
CA THR A 104 -5.45 -5.57 -0.13
C THR A 104 -4.80 -4.79 -1.27
N ALA A 105 -4.03 -5.42 -2.14
CA ALA A 105 -3.41 -4.80 -3.30
C ALA A 105 -4.44 -4.16 -4.26
N LEU A 106 -5.58 -4.82 -4.47
CA LEU A 106 -6.69 -4.29 -5.27
C LEU A 106 -7.34 -3.07 -4.59
N GLY A 107 -7.56 -3.13 -3.29
CA GLY A 107 -8.26 -2.08 -2.54
C GLY A 107 -7.44 -0.85 -2.22
N LEU A 108 -6.09 -0.93 -2.23
CA LEU A 108 -5.19 0.19 -2.00
C LEU A 108 -5.02 1.08 -3.26
N ALA A 109 -6.13 1.42 -3.94
CA ALA A 109 -6.12 2.23 -5.16
C ALA A 109 -5.51 3.63 -4.95
N GLY A 110 -5.36 4.07 -3.71
CA GLY A 110 -4.66 5.29 -3.34
C GLY A 110 -3.12 5.20 -3.42
N LEU A 111 -2.52 4.02 -3.54
CA LEU A 111 -1.08 3.83 -3.70
C LEU A 111 -0.65 3.82 -5.17
N PRO A 112 0.66 4.06 -5.45
CA PRO A 112 1.24 3.83 -6.77
C PRO A 112 0.98 2.39 -7.25
N THR A 113 0.80 2.22 -8.56
CA THR A 113 0.58 0.89 -9.16
C THR A 113 1.73 -0.07 -8.84
N SER A 114 2.98 0.42 -8.81
CA SER A 114 4.14 -0.38 -8.42
C SER A 114 4.01 -0.99 -7.02
N ALA A 115 3.56 -0.21 -6.02
CA ALA A 115 3.33 -0.72 -4.67
C ALA A 115 2.26 -1.83 -4.67
N ARG A 116 1.19 -1.64 -5.43
CA ARG A 116 0.10 -2.61 -5.53
C ARG A 116 0.56 -3.89 -6.23
N VAL A 117 1.35 -3.77 -7.30
CA VAL A 117 1.92 -4.92 -8.02
C VAL A 117 2.87 -5.71 -7.11
N VAL A 118 3.78 -5.03 -6.41
CA VAL A 118 4.72 -5.71 -5.49
C VAL A 118 3.97 -6.46 -4.38
N LEU A 119 2.90 -5.86 -3.81
CA LEU A 119 2.08 -6.54 -2.81
C LEU A 119 1.32 -7.74 -3.41
N ALA A 120 0.84 -7.62 -4.64
CA ALA A 120 0.19 -8.73 -5.33
C ALA A 120 1.18 -9.87 -5.64
N VAL A 121 2.42 -9.54 -6.01
CA VAL A 121 3.51 -10.54 -6.19
C VAL A 121 3.75 -11.29 -4.88
N ALA A 122 3.80 -10.59 -3.72
CA ALA A 122 3.91 -11.27 -2.42
C ALA A 122 2.71 -12.20 -2.16
N GLY A 123 1.48 -11.80 -2.53
CA GLY A 123 0.29 -12.64 -2.43
C GLY A 123 0.38 -13.88 -3.33
N VAL A 124 0.73 -13.72 -4.60
CA VAL A 124 0.93 -14.86 -5.54
C VAL A 124 2.00 -15.82 -5.02
N SER A 125 3.10 -15.27 -4.48
CA SER A 125 4.16 -16.10 -3.88
C SER A 125 3.66 -16.94 -2.71
N GLY A 126 2.77 -16.40 -1.86
CA GLY A 126 2.15 -17.14 -0.77
C GLY A 126 1.33 -18.35 -1.26
N ILE A 127 0.62 -18.21 -2.39
CA ILE A 127 -0.07 -19.34 -3.05
C ILE A 127 0.97 -20.36 -3.54
N GLY A 128 2.04 -19.89 -4.17
CA GLY A 128 3.13 -20.75 -4.66
C GLY A 128 3.80 -21.54 -3.53
N ILE A 129 4.05 -20.91 -2.38
CA ILE A 129 4.58 -21.58 -1.17
C ILE A 129 3.61 -22.67 -0.70
N ALA A 130 2.32 -22.36 -0.56
CA ALA A 130 1.31 -23.32 -0.12
C ALA A 130 1.15 -24.50 -1.09
N ALA A 131 1.31 -24.27 -2.40
CA ALA A 131 1.25 -25.28 -3.46
C ALA A 131 2.53 -26.13 -3.56
N SER A 132 3.62 -25.71 -2.92
CA SER A 132 4.92 -26.40 -2.95
C SER A 132 5.36 -26.77 -1.53
N PRO A 133 4.65 -27.69 -0.85
CA PRO A 133 4.93 -28.05 0.54
C PRO A 133 6.34 -28.65 0.67
N GLU A 134 6.99 -28.38 1.80
CA GLU A 134 8.29 -28.96 2.11
C GLU A 134 8.22 -30.49 2.28
N PRO A 135 9.20 -31.24 1.77
CA PRO A 135 9.32 -32.66 2.03
C PRO A 135 9.67 -32.90 3.51
N SER A 136 9.71 -34.18 3.93
CA SER A 136 10.06 -34.54 5.30
C SER A 136 11.46 -34.08 5.70
N HIS A 137 12.36 -33.91 4.76
CA HIS A 137 13.72 -33.39 4.98
C HIS A 137 14.10 -32.41 3.87
N GLY A 138 14.64 -31.25 4.26
CA GLY A 138 15.09 -30.22 3.35
C GLY A 138 13.94 -29.43 2.72
N SER A 139 14.21 -28.80 1.58
CA SER A 139 13.23 -28.01 0.85
C SER A 139 13.32 -28.25 -0.65
N THR A 140 12.24 -28.04 -1.40
CA THR A 140 12.25 -28.15 -2.87
C THR A 140 12.70 -26.84 -3.52
N PRO A 141 13.31 -26.88 -4.71
CA PRO A 141 13.66 -25.66 -5.45
C PRO A 141 12.45 -24.74 -5.68
N GLN A 142 11.28 -25.30 -5.98
CA GLN A 142 10.06 -24.52 -6.16
C GLN A 142 9.66 -23.78 -4.89
N HIS A 143 9.69 -24.45 -3.72
CA HIS A 143 9.41 -23.80 -2.43
C HIS A 143 10.37 -22.66 -2.16
N LEU A 144 11.68 -22.89 -2.37
CA LEU A 144 12.72 -21.87 -2.17
C LEU A 144 12.53 -20.65 -3.09
N VAL A 145 12.19 -20.87 -4.36
CA VAL A 145 11.93 -19.78 -5.32
C VAL A 145 10.72 -18.95 -4.86
N TRP A 146 9.60 -19.57 -4.54
CA TRP A 146 8.41 -18.85 -4.08
C TRP A 146 8.66 -18.10 -2.77
N THR A 147 9.37 -18.73 -1.83
CA THR A 147 9.76 -18.10 -0.57
C THR A 147 10.67 -16.89 -0.80
N ALA A 148 11.68 -17.03 -1.66
CA ALA A 148 12.58 -15.93 -1.98
C ALA A 148 11.85 -14.76 -2.66
N VAL A 149 11.00 -15.03 -3.65
CA VAL A 149 10.22 -14.01 -4.35
C VAL A 149 9.29 -13.28 -3.37
N GLY A 150 8.58 -14.02 -2.52
CA GLY A 150 7.68 -13.44 -1.52
C GLY A 150 8.43 -12.61 -0.48
N ALA A 151 9.54 -13.12 0.06
CA ALA A 151 10.36 -12.44 1.04
C ALA A 151 10.96 -11.13 0.50
N VAL A 152 11.49 -11.15 -0.72
CA VAL A 152 12.02 -9.95 -1.38
C VAL A 152 10.90 -8.96 -1.70
N ALA A 153 9.78 -9.43 -2.23
CA ALA A 153 8.64 -8.56 -2.54
C ALA A 153 8.14 -7.82 -1.30
N ILE A 154 7.90 -8.54 -0.19
CA ILE A 154 7.38 -7.90 1.03
C ILE A 154 8.43 -7.01 1.70
N ALA A 155 9.72 -7.38 1.68
CA ALA A 155 10.80 -6.58 2.23
C ALA A 155 10.99 -5.27 1.44
N ALA A 156 10.84 -5.30 0.13
CA ALA A 156 10.95 -4.13 -0.73
C ALA A 156 9.67 -3.27 -0.75
N TRP A 157 8.51 -3.82 -0.39
CA TRP A 157 7.20 -3.17 -0.55
C TRP A 157 7.13 -1.76 0.06
N PRO A 158 7.64 -1.47 1.27
CA PRO A 158 7.56 -0.14 1.86
C PRO A 158 8.22 0.94 0.99
N ALA A 159 9.28 0.61 0.24
CA ALA A 159 9.95 1.55 -0.64
C ALA A 159 9.03 2.08 -1.76
N PHE A 160 8.04 1.29 -2.18
CA PHE A 160 7.09 1.65 -3.22
C PHE A 160 5.85 2.41 -2.69
N VAL A 161 5.66 2.46 -1.37
CA VAL A 161 4.52 3.14 -0.72
C VAL A 161 4.70 4.66 -0.70
N ALA A 162 5.95 5.15 -0.72
CA ALA A 162 6.25 6.57 -0.65
C ALA A 162 5.58 7.37 -1.76
N ARG A 163 4.91 8.46 -1.41
CA ARG A 163 4.28 9.39 -2.35
C ARG A 163 5.15 10.63 -2.54
N ARG A 164 5.46 10.98 -3.80
CA ARG A 164 6.22 12.18 -4.14
C ARG A 164 5.43 13.47 -3.89
N THR A 165 4.11 13.41 -4.01
CA THR A 165 3.20 14.56 -3.78
C THR A 165 2.13 14.14 -2.76
N PRO A 166 2.31 14.45 -1.48
CA PRO A 166 1.40 14.01 -0.46
C PRO A 166 0.29 15.01 -0.15
N PRO A 167 -0.86 14.52 0.32
CA PRO A 167 -1.81 15.37 1.05
C PRO A 167 -1.19 15.87 2.36
N ARG A 168 -1.60 17.05 2.81
CA ARG A 168 -1.24 17.60 4.13
C ARG A 168 -2.38 17.38 5.12
N PRO A 169 -2.12 17.02 6.38
CA PRO A 169 -0.86 16.58 7.00
C PRO A 169 -0.48 15.15 6.59
N ARG A 170 0.82 14.85 6.54
CA ARG A 170 1.36 13.55 6.14
C ARG A 170 1.48 12.60 7.31
N PRO A 171 0.88 11.41 7.32
CA PRO A 171 1.33 10.34 8.18
C PRO A 171 2.77 9.96 7.80
N LEU A 172 3.65 9.83 8.80
CA LEU A 172 5.06 9.42 8.61
C LEU A 172 5.17 8.15 7.75
N VAL A 173 4.22 7.23 7.92
CA VAL A 173 4.10 5.96 7.19
C VAL A 173 4.11 6.11 5.66
N LEU A 174 3.56 7.21 5.14
CA LEU A 174 3.47 7.49 3.70
C LEU A 174 4.56 8.45 3.21
N SER A 175 5.46 8.87 4.10
CA SER A 175 6.59 9.74 3.77
C SER A 175 7.76 8.94 3.22
N ILE A 176 8.68 9.61 2.51
CA ILE A 176 9.92 8.98 2.01
C ILE A 176 10.74 8.44 3.18
N HIS A 177 10.87 9.19 4.27
CA HIS A 177 11.63 8.77 5.45
C HIS A 177 10.98 7.54 6.12
N GLY A 178 9.67 7.55 6.35
CA GLY A 178 8.97 6.39 6.91
C GLY A 178 9.07 5.14 6.03
N SER A 179 8.94 5.31 4.72
CA SER A 179 9.13 4.21 3.75
C SER A 179 10.56 3.67 3.76
N ALA A 180 11.57 4.55 3.77
CA ALA A 180 12.97 4.14 3.81
C ALA A 180 13.31 3.42 5.13
N THR A 181 12.85 3.95 6.27
CA THR A 181 13.04 3.32 7.57
C THR A 181 12.42 1.93 7.64
N MET A 182 11.18 1.78 7.16
CA MET A 182 10.51 0.46 7.17
C MET A 182 11.15 -0.52 6.19
N THR A 183 11.61 -0.05 5.03
CA THR A 183 12.38 -0.89 4.11
C THR A 183 13.67 -1.38 4.78
N ALA A 184 14.40 -0.50 5.44
CA ALA A 184 15.62 -0.87 6.16
C ALA A 184 15.34 -1.90 7.27
N ILE A 185 14.27 -1.70 8.05
CA ILE A 185 13.85 -2.66 9.08
C ILE A 185 13.50 -4.01 8.44
N PHE A 186 12.73 -4.03 7.35
CA PHE A 186 12.33 -5.28 6.69
C PHE A 186 13.53 -6.03 6.09
N VAL A 187 14.47 -5.30 5.50
CA VAL A 187 15.71 -5.88 4.99
C VAL A 187 16.57 -6.44 6.13
N ALA A 188 16.67 -5.73 7.26
CA ALA A 188 17.40 -6.22 8.43
C ALA A 188 16.76 -7.49 9.02
N LEU A 189 15.42 -7.54 9.11
CA LEU A 189 14.70 -8.73 9.56
C LEU A 189 14.89 -9.91 8.60
N LEU A 190 14.86 -9.66 7.29
CA LEU A 190 15.13 -10.70 6.29
C LEU A 190 16.57 -11.20 6.39
N ALA A 191 17.54 -10.29 6.58
CA ALA A 191 18.94 -10.66 6.81
C ALA A 191 19.11 -11.52 8.06
N TRP A 192 18.37 -11.21 9.13
CA TRP A 192 18.37 -12.06 10.34
C TRP A 192 17.87 -13.48 10.03
N VAL A 193 16.74 -13.63 9.33
CA VAL A 193 16.26 -14.95 8.91
C VAL A 193 17.33 -15.68 8.09
N LEU A 194 17.95 -14.99 7.10
CA LEU A 194 18.98 -15.58 6.25
C LEU A 194 20.22 -16.02 7.05
N THR A 195 20.66 -15.27 8.05
CA THR A 195 21.77 -15.69 8.92
C THR A 195 21.42 -16.93 9.74
N GLU A 196 20.17 -17.01 10.21
CA GLU A 196 19.70 -18.18 10.98
C GLU A 196 19.52 -19.43 10.12
N THR A 197 19.35 -19.34 8.80
CA THR A 197 19.37 -20.52 7.93
C THR A 197 20.70 -21.28 7.98
N HIS A 198 21.80 -20.57 8.29
CA HIS A 198 23.13 -21.18 8.45
C HIS A 198 23.42 -21.61 9.90
N HIS A 199 22.89 -20.89 10.88
CA HIS A 199 23.15 -21.14 12.31
C HIS A 199 22.12 -22.07 12.97
N GLY A 200 20.86 -22.00 12.52
CA GLY A 200 19.78 -22.89 12.95
C GLY A 200 19.33 -22.78 14.41
N ARG A 201 19.82 -21.80 15.16
CA ARG A 201 19.56 -21.68 16.60
C ARG A 201 18.15 -21.20 16.90
N VAL A 202 17.72 -20.15 16.20
CA VAL A 202 16.44 -19.47 16.42
C VAL A 202 15.72 -19.17 15.10
N LEU A 203 15.94 -19.97 14.07
CA LEU A 203 15.39 -19.76 12.73
C LEU A 203 13.85 -19.61 12.75
N GLY A 204 13.16 -20.49 13.46
CA GLY A 204 11.69 -20.41 13.55
C GLY A 204 11.21 -19.15 14.26
N LEU A 205 11.91 -18.69 15.30
CA LEU A 205 11.60 -17.45 15.97
C LEU A 205 11.85 -16.24 15.05
N ALA A 206 13.00 -16.22 14.36
CA ALA A 206 13.35 -15.16 13.43
C ALA A 206 12.31 -15.04 12.30
N GLU A 207 11.87 -16.16 11.73
CA GLU A 207 10.82 -16.19 10.70
C GLU A 207 9.49 -15.64 11.24
N ARG A 208 9.02 -16.10 12.40
CA ARG A 208 7.76 -15.66 13.01
C ARG A 208 7.75 -14.17 13.31
N MET A 209 8.82 -13.67 13.92
CA MET A 209 8.94 -12.24 14.24
C MET A 209 8.99 -11.39 12.97
N THR A 210 9.79 -11.77 11.99
CA THR A 210 9.90 -11.11 10.71
C THR A 210 8.54 -11.06 10.01
N THR A 211 7.89 -12.20 9.91
CA THR A 211 6.60 -12.33 9.23
C THR A 211 5.49 -11.54 9.94
N ALA A 212 5.42 -11.59 11.26
CA ALA A 212 4.44 -10.83 12.04
C ALA A 212 4.57 -9.32 11.82
N VAL A 213 5.79 -8.78 11.84
CA VAL A 213 6.06 -7.36 11.59
C VAL A 213 5.73 -6.99 10.15
N GLN A 214 6.22 -7.76 9.18
CA GLN A 214 6.00 -7.48 7.76
C GLN A 214 4.53 -7.55 7.36
N MET A 215 3.78 -8.54 7.87
CA MET A 215 2.36 -8.70 7.54
C MET A 215 1.44 -7.68 8.20
N SER A 216 1.85 -7.08 9.30
CA SER A 216 1.09 -6.00 9.95
C SER A 216 1.19 -4.67 9.20
N TRP A 217 2.24 -4.46 8.41
CA TRP A 217 2.50 -3.17 7.77
C TRP A 217 1.47 -2.75 6.70
N PRO A 218 0.96 -3.62 5.82
CA PRO A 218 -0.11 -3.27 4.91
C PRO A 218 -1.37 -2.74 5.59
N PHE A 219 -1.69 -3.25 6.78
CA PHE A 219 -2.80 -2.75 7.60
C PHE A 219 -2.54 -1.33 8.11
N VAL A 220 -1.34 -1.07 8.64
CA VAL A 220 -0.92 0.28 9.10
C VAL A 220 -1.00 1.29 7.95
N VAL A 221 -0.52 0.93 6.77
CA VAL A 221 -0.61 1.77 5.56
C VAL A 221 -2.05 2.00 5.14
N ALA A 222 -2.90 0.97 5.16
CA ALA A 222 -4.32 1.09 4.83
C ALA A 222 -5.07 2.02 5.80
N LEU A 223 -4.79 1.93 7.10
CA LEU A 223 -5.32 2.85 8.13
C LEU A 223 -4.88 4.29 7.87
N ALA A 224 -3.60 4.51 7.59
CA ALA A 224 -3.05 5.83 7.31
C ALA A 224 -3.70 6.47 6.07
N LEU A 225 -3.89 5.69 5.00
CA LEU A 225 -4.59 6.14 3.79
C LEU A 225 -6.05 6.50 4.07
N ARG A 226 -6.74 5.68 4.87
CA ARG A 226 -8.15 5.93 5.22
C ARG A 226 -8.31 7.19 6.07
N ALA A 227 -7.42 7.42 7.02
CA ALA A 227 -7.41 8.63 7.85
C ALA A 227 -7.20 9.90 7.01
N THR A 228 -6.28 9.88 6.06
CA THR A 228 -6.03 11.05 5.18
C THR A 228 -7.22 11.34 4.25
N SER A 229 -7.94 10.33 3.79
CA SER A 229 -9.13 10.52 2.95
C SER A 229 -10.28 11.18 3.71
N ARG A 230 -10.48 10.85 4.98
CA ARG A 230 -11.53 11.43 5.82
C ARG A 230 -11.28 12.90 6.13
N ASN A 231 -10.03 13.26 6.46
CA ASN A 231 -9.66 14.65 6.77
C ASN A 231 -9.75 15.57 5.55
N GLY A 232 -9.54 15.06 4.33
CA GLY A 232 -9.70 15.81 3.09
C GLY A 232 -11.16 16.12 2.74
N SER A 233 -12.12 15.36 3.25
CA SER A 233 -13.56 15.54 3.00
C SER A 233 -14.25 16.50 3.98
N ALA A 234 -13.59 16.83 5.10
CA ALA A 234 -14.18 17.62 6.20
C ALA A 234 -13.94 19.15 6.07
N SER A 235 -13.31 19.66 5.02
CA SER A 235 -13.07 21.09 4.82
C SER A 235 -13.31 21.45 3.34
N PRO A 236 -14.35 22.15 2.89
CA PRO A 236 -14.61 23.56 3.02
C PRO A 236 -16.14 23.91 2.99
N GLY A 237 -16.70 24.45 4.01
CA GLY A 237 -18.11 24.88 3.95
C GLY A 237 -18.66 25.60 5.17
N GLN A 238 -17.90 25.73 6.25
CA GLN A 238 -18.46 26.26 7.50
C GLN A 238 -18.02 27.69 7.88
N LEU A 239 -17.31 28.43 7.03
CA LEU A 239 -16.84 29.77 7.36
C LEU A 239 -17.54 30.93 6.62
N THR A 240 -18.62 30.69 5.88
CA THR A 240 -19.31 31.77 5.13
C THR A 240 -20.72 32.08 5.58
N SER A 241 -21.19 31.59 6.72
CA SER A 241 -22.59 31.78 7.15
C SER A 241 -22.76 32.67 8.39
N SER A 242 -21.73 33.30 8.95
CA SER A 242 -21.84 34.09 10.18
C SER A 242 -21.63 35.61 10.04
N GLU A 243 -21.53 36.15 8.81
CA GLU A 243 -21.27 37.59 8.62
C GLU A 243 -22.31 38.27 7.73
N THR A 244 -23.60 38.12 8.02
CA THR A 244 -24.63 39.05 7.49
C THR A 244 -25.90 38.96 8.36
N SER A 245 -25.82 39.42 9.61
CA SER A 245 -26.99 39.94 10.31
C SER A 245 -26.55 41.02 11.29
N SER A 246 -26.32 42.23 10.73
CA SER A 246 -26.36 43.46 11.53
C SER A 246 -27.75 44.06 11.39
N PRO A 247 -28.56 44.19 12.44
CA PRO A 247 -29.82 44.91 12.39
C PRO A 247 -29.52 46.40 12.56
N ARG A 248 -30.15 47.20 11.72
CA ARG A 248 -30.39 48.65 11.99
C ARG A 248 -31.65 48.77 12.84
#